data_f61b31db8c3f42f8d259d9dde1a932da
#
_entry.id   f61b31db8c3f42f8d259d9dde1a932da
#
_cell.length_a   1.000
_cell.length_b   1.000
_cell.length_c   1.000
_cell.angle_alpha   90.00
_cell.angle_beta   90.00
_cell.angle_gamma   90.00
#
_symmetry.space_group_name_H-M   'P 1'
#
loop_
_entity.id
_entity.type
_entity.pdbx_description
1 polymer ?
#
loop_
_entity_poly.entity_id
_entity_poly.type
_entity_poly.pdbx_seq_one_letter_code
_entity_poly.pdbx_strand_id
1 'polypeptide(L)'
;MLWVHKLVFLLLMAALGGLAWNAYRSGLQREELLKQTRDQVESLSNEIVVTSDRLHGALEEISRHTEGLQQTADYSHAYEVDLQTRSNEAKANIEGAFATMGGVADVTSHIKELTERLGVNMLDARKEMTGMLGSLRNTDAVMAELQEQSGDMLSKFTALSGHIALVEEINSLIVGIVNETSLLALNASIEAARAGEQGRGFAVVAGRIRQLADQSRSSVERSSAVLSDINNGVRQVLESVTKEQDAVSHGVNEVAAVKLRLSDMSARIEEVGTAVADTVTAASRQSGLIGMVTDELSGAVAIVNETIAGVDLTLEQVTRQRSQIGQLNEISASLLGESQALQQSVNQIAGRKAVEMSQYAARLQEMQSLLQEISAKQELCAPDAVSHGNVLTACMKRVPDVQAIWSNRTDGTFIYSEPAAGLMNAKRRDWWNGAMSEGEYVSRPYVSAITKRSCITLSRAIKNGQGETVGVVGIDLAV
;
A
#
# COMPACT_ATOMS: atom_id res chain seq x y z
N MET A 1 3.12 126.70 42.90
CA MET A 1 3.18 125.38 43.53
C MET A 1 1.92 124.49 43.25
N LEU A 2 0.70 124.99 43.22
CA LEU A 2 -0.56 124.19 43.05
C LEU A 2 -0.69 123.51 41.70
N TRP A 3 -0.14 124.06 40.64
CA TRP A 3 -0.17 123.52 39.27
C TRP A 3 0.75 122.31 39.10
N VAL A 4 1.89 122.29 39.73
CA VAL A 4 2.84 121.15 39.67
C VAL A 4 2.26 119.91 40.38
N HIS A 5 1.55 120.09 41.49
CA HIS A 5 0.88 119.01 42.24
C HIS A 5 -0.27 118.36 41.44
N LYS A 6 -1.05 119.19 40.73
CA LYS A 6 -2.13 118.72 39.87
C LYS A 6 -1.60 117.89 38.66
N LEU A 7 -0.47 118.33 38.05
CA LEU A 7 0.19 117.61 36.95
C LEU A 7 0.75 116.25 37.39
N VAL A 8 1.44 116.24 38.56
CA VAL A 8 1.98 115.01 39.16
C VAL A 8 0.85 114.04 39.53
N PHE A 9 -0.28 114.53 40.04
CA PHE A 9 -1.44 113.67 40.36
C PHE A 9 -2.10 113.12 39.09
N LEU A 10 -2.23 113.89 38.03
CA LEU A 10 -2.75 113.40 36.72
C LEU A 10 -1.81 112.33 36.09
N LEU A 11 -0.51 112.55 36.17
CA LEU A 11 0.46 111.55 35.68
C LEU A 11 0.47 110.27 36.51
N LEU A 12 0.32 110.36 37.82
CA LEU A 12 0.15 109.24 38.72
C LEU A 12 -1.13 108.46 38.42
N MET A 13 -2.23 109.17 38.26
CA MET A 13 -3.52 108.52 37.88
C MET A 13 -3.47 107.88 36.50
N ALA A 14 -2.79 108.49 35.52
CA ALA A 14 -2.56 107.91 34.19
C ALA A 14 -1.66 106.70 34.26
N ALA A 15 -0.61 106.73 35.08
CA ALA A 15 0.29 105.58 35.30
C ALA A 15 -0.44 104.39 35.99
N LEU A 16 -1.23 104.69 37.08
CA LEU A 16 -2.06 103.71 37.77
C LEU A 16 -3.14 103.12 36.85
N GLY A 17 -3.78 103.97 36.04
CA GLY A 17 -4.75 103.49 35.02
C GLY A 17 -4.12 102.61 33.95
N GLY A 18 -2.89 103.00 33.50
CA GLY A 18 -2.12 102.14 32.54
C GLY A 18 -1.71 100.82 33.12
N LEU A 19 -1.27 100.79 34.42
CA LEU A 19 -0.95 99.52 35.10
C LEU A 19 -2.18 98.66 35.33
N ALA A 20 -3.31 99.24 35.73
CA ALA A 20 -4.58 98.51 35.91
C ALA A 20 -5.10 97.96 34.56
N TRP A 21 -5.00 98.75 33.49
CA TRP A 21 -5.34 98.29 32.14
C TRP A 21 -4.45 97.15 31.64
N ASN A 22 -3.13 97.27 31.88
CA ASN A 22 -2.20 96.18 31.51
C ASN A 22 -2.42 94.92 32.32
N ALA A 23 -2.71 95.05 33.64
CA ALA A 23 -3.08 93.87 34.49
C ALA A 23 -4.40 93.26 34.07
N TYR A 24 -5.41 94.02 33.69
CA TYR A 24 -6.68 93.54 33.18
C TYR A 24 -6.48 92.81 31.84
N ARG A 25 -5.76 93.38 30.89
CA ARG A 25 -5.45 92.79 29.57
C ARG A 25 -4.63 91.49 29.69
N SER A 26 -3.60 91.46 30.60
CA SER A 26 -2.85 90.31 30.89
C SER A 26 -3.69 89.18 31.55
N GLY A 27 -4.68 89.57 32.37
CA GLY A 27 -5.64 88.62 32.97
C GLY A 27 -6.50 87.92 31.87
N LEU A 28 -7.07 88.73 30.97
CA LEU A 28 -7.86 88.20 29.83
C LEU A 28 -7.02 87.30 28.91
N GLN A 29 -5.78 87.65 28.61
CA GLN A 29 -4.88 86.86 27.84
C GLN A 29 -4.54 85.49 28.52
N ARG A 30 -4.38 85.54 29.85
CA ARG A 30 -4.19 84.30 30.64
C ARG A 30 -5.41 83.38 30.63
N GLU A 31 -6.63 84.00 30.77
CA GLU A 31 -7.88 83.20 30.70
C GLU A 31 -8.04 82.54 29.34
N GLU A 32 -7.79 83.29 28.24
CA GLU A 32 -7.87 82.77 26.89
C GLU A 32 -6.85 81.63 26.66
N LEU A 33 -5.58 81.83 27.15
CA LEU A 33 -4.54 80.83 27.06
C LEU A 33 -4.88 79.58 27.90
N LEU A 34 -5.43 79.73 29.09
CA LEU A 34 -5.88 78.65 29.96
C LEU A 34 -7.01 77.89 29.32
N LYS A 35 -7.96 78.58 28.66
CA LYS A 35 -9.06 77.95 27.94
C LYS A 35 -8.54 77.17 26.77
N GLN A 36 -7.67 77.72 25.90
CA GLN A 36 -7.05 77.03 24.77
C GLN A 36 -6.26 75.82 25.25
N THR A 37 -5.46 75.91 26.31
CA THR A 37 -4.70 74.81 26.88
C THR A 37 -5.63 73.67 27.37
N ARG A 38 -6.73 74.05 28.03
CA ARG A 38 -7.72 73.16 28.55
C ARG A 38 -8.42 72.38 27.39
N ASP A 39 -8.83 73.09 26.32
CA ASP A 39 -9.45 72.53 25.16
C ASP A 39 -8.49 71.55 24.40
N GLN A 40 -7.19 71.94 24.33
CA GLN A 40 -6.15 71.05 23.76
C GLN A 40 -5.92 69.83 24.63
N VAL A 41 -5.86 69.92 25.96
CA VAL A 41 -5.74 68.78 26.87
C VAL A 41 -6.94 67.84 26.77
N GLU A 42 -8.13 68.43 26.69
CA GLU A 42 -9.37 67.63 26.52
C GLU A 42 -9.40 66.89 25.16
N SER A 43 -9.03 67.55 24.07
CA SER A 43 -8.89 66.94 22.77
C SER A 43 -7.87 65.79 22.74
N LEU A 44 -6.68 66.03 23.32
CA LEU A 44 -5.62 65.02 23.41
C LEU A 44 -6.06 63.85 24.30
N SER A 45 -6.71 64.11 25.43
CA SER A 45 -7.28 63.10 26.31
C SER A 45 -8.26 62.20 25.59
N ASN A 46 -9.18 62.79 24.82
CA ASN A 46 -10.16 62.05 24.03
C ASN A 46 -9.49 61.17 22.93
N GLU A 47 -8.45 61.71 22.28
CA GLU A 47 -7.68 60.95 21.28
C GLU A 47 -6.94 59.75 21.87
N ILE A 48 -6.35 59.92 23.07
CA ILE A 48 -5.67 58.84 23.79
C ILE A 48 -6.67 57.75 24.19
N VAL A 49 -7.86 58.11 24.69
CA VAL A 49 -8.90 57.14 25.07
C VAL A 49 -9.32 56.31 23.85
N VAL A 50 -9.59 56.95 22.70
CA VAL A 50 -9.97 56.24 21.47
C VAL A 50 -8.84 55.35 20.95
N THR A 51 -7.60 55.83 21.04
CA THR A 51 -6.42 55.07 20.60
C THR A 51 -6.16 53.88 21.52
N SER A 52 -6.28 54.04 22.83
CA SER A 52 -6.19 52.97 23.83
C SER A 52 -7.26 51.88 23.59
N ASP A 53 -8.47 52.32 23.29
CA ASP A 53 -9.58 51.43 23.02
C ASP A 53 -9.38 50.61 21.71
N ARG A 54 -8.84 51.24 20.66
CA ARG A 54 -8.41 50.56 19.43
C ARG A 54 -7.29 49.55 19.68
N LEU A 55 -6.29 49.95 20.50
CA LEU A 55 -5.19 49.06 20.86
C LEU A 55 -5.70 47.84 21.62
N HIS A 56 -6.61 48.05 22.56
CA HIS A 56 -7.25 46.95 23.31
C HIS A 56 -7.94 45.94 22.36
N GLY A 57 -8.74 46.47 21.41
CA GLY A 57 -9.39 45.61 20.41
C GLY A 57 -8.41 44.81 19.54
N ALA A 58 -7.30 45.46 19.10
CA ALA A 58 -6.26 44.79 18.32
C ALA A 58 -5.52 43.69 19.11
N LEU A 59 -5.22 43.99 20.42
CA LEU A 59 -4.56 42.98 21.27
C LEU A 59 -5.42 41.76 21.58
N GLU A 60 -6.72 41.93 21.73
CA GLU A 60 -7.62 40.79 21.87
C GLU A 60 -7.73 39.96 20.57
N GLU A 61 -7.64 40.61 19.40
CA GLU A 61 -7.58 39.89 18.13
C GLU A 61 -6.27 39.11 18.00
N ILE A 62 -5.13 39.73 18.39
CA ILE A 62 -3.83 39.04 18.47
C ILE A 62 -3.91 37.83 19.41
N SER A 63 -4.49 38.01 20.62
CA SER A 63 -4.62 36.92 21.60
C SER A 63 -5.41 35.74 21.02
N ARG A 64 -6.50 35.99 20.31
CA ARG A 64 -7.29 34.96 19.67
C ARG A 64 -6.53 34.26 18.54
N HIS A 65 -5.76 35.00 17.73
CA HIS A 65 -4.93 34.43 16.69
C HIS A 65 -3.78 33.59 17.27
N THR A 66 -3.15 34.03 18.35
CA THR A 66 -2.09 33.26 19.01
C THR A 66 -2.63 31.98 19.65
N GLU A 67 -3.85 31.98 20.18
CA GLU A 67 -4.51 30.76 20.66
C GLU A 67 -4.77 29.77 19.52
N GLY A 68 -5.23 30.23 18.35
CA GLY A 68 -5.38 29.40 17.17
C GLY A 68 -4.04 28.86 16.65
N LEU A 69 -2.98 29.67 16.68
CA LEU A 69 -1.63 29.25 16.33
C LEU A 69 -1.09 28.20 17.31
N GLN A 70 -1.37 28.34 18.61
CA GLN A 70 -0.99 27.36 19.63
C GLN A 70 -1.64 25.99 19.35
N GLN A 71 -2.95 25.97 19.08
CA GLN A 71 -3.65 24.75 18.73
C GLN A 71 -3.08 24.09 17.47
N THR A 72 -2.74 24.89 16.46
CA THR A 72 -2.11 24.40 15.23
C THR A 72 -0.74 23.80 15.51
N ALA A 73 0.08 24.45 16.34
CA ALA A 73 1.40 23.96 16.73
C ALA A 73 1.31 22.66 17.54
N ASP A 74 0.31 22.54 18.43
CA ASP A 74 0.07 21.33 19.21
C ASP A 74 -0.37 20.15 18.32
N TYR A 75 -1.25 20.41 17.36
CA TYR A 75 -1.65 19.42 16.36
C TYR A 75 -0.47 18.99 15.50
N SER A 76 0.32 19.94 14.98
CA SER A 76 1.51 19.63 14.17
C SER A 76 2.51 18.78 14.94
N HIS A 77 2.76 19.12 16.23
CA HIS A 77 3.65 18.32 17.07
C HIS A 77 3.16 16.87 17.20
N ALA A 78 1.88 16.66 17.50
CA ALA A 78 1.31 15.32 17.64
C ALA A 78 1.40 14.52 16.32
N TYR A 79 1.13 15.20 15.20
CA TYR A 79 1.22 14.59 13.87
C TYR A 79 2.66 14.18 13.52
N GLU A 80 3.65 15.02 13.79
CA GLU A 80 5.06 14.71 13.51
C GLU A 80 5.58 13.56 14.38
N VAL A 81 5.16 13.45 15.65
CA VAL A 81 5.51 12.32 16.52
C VAL A 81 4.90 11.02 16.00
N ASP A 82 3.65 11.05 15.51
CA ASP A 82 3.04 9.88 14.86
C ASP A 82 3.80 9.50 13.58
N LEU A 83 4.13 10.48 12.75
CA LEU A 83 4.89 10.26 11.51
C LEU A 83 6.28 9.68 11.79
N GLN A 84 6.97 10.13 12.84
CA GLN A 84 8.26 9.58 13.28
C GLN A 84 8.11 8.10 13.67
N THR A 85 7.08 7.78 14.44
CA THR A 85 6.78 6.39 14.85
C THR A 85 6.53 5.50 13.64
N ARG A 86 5.67 5.92 12.72
CA ARG A 86 5.34 5.18 11.50
C ARG A 86 6.54 5.04 10.56
N SER A 87 7.39 6.04 10.49
CA SER A 87 8.64 5.97 9.70
C SER A 87 9.61 4.95 10.27
N ASN A 88 9.75 4.86 11.61
CA ASN A 88 10.55 3.84 12.26
C ASN A 88 9.98 2.43 12.05
N GLU A 89 8.66 2.25 12.12
CA GLU A 89 8.00 0.99 11.79
C GLU A 89 8.22 0.59 10.32
N ALA A 90 8.11 1.54 9.39
CA ALA A 90 8.40 1.32 7.98
C ALA A 90 9.85 0.87 7.76
N LYS A 91 10.82 1.48 8.45
CA LYS A 91 12.22 1.08 8.42
C LYS A 91 12.41 -0.36 8.90
N ALA A 92 11.82 -0.73 10.03
CA ALA A 92 11.90 -2.09 10.56
C ALA A 92 11.27 -3.11 9.59
N ASN A 93 10.17 -2.78 8.94
CA ASN A 93 9.54 -3.63 7.92
C ASN A 93 10.44 -3.82 6.69
N ILE A 94 11.13 -2.77 6.24
CA ILE A 94 12.08 -2.86 5.13
C ILE A 94 13.29 -3.73 5.52
N GLU A 95 13.82 -3.60 6.74
CA GLU A 95 14.90 -4.46 7.24
C GLU A 95 14.45 -5.94 7.28
N GLY A 96 13.22 -6.22 7.70
CA GLY A 96 12.61 -7.55 7.62
C GLY A 96 12.48 -8.08 6.19
N ALA A 97 12.14 -7.22 5.25
CA ALA A 97 12.08 -7.56 3.83
C ALA A 97 13.47 -7.89 3.26
N PHE A 98 14.52 -7.16 3.66
CA PHE A 98 15.92 -7.51 3.31
C PHE A 98 16.30 -8.91 3.79
N ALA A 99 16.02 -9.24 5.06
CA ALA A 99 16.30 -10.57 5.59
C ALA A 99 15.54 -11.66 4.81
N THR A 100 14.30 -11.40 4.43
CA THR A 100 13.50 -12.31 3.60
C THR A 100 14.12 -12.49 2.21
N MET A 101 14.56 -11.41 1.56
CA MET A 101 15.23 -11.48 0.27
C MET A 101 16.56 -12.25 0.35
N GLY A 102 17.30 -12.11 1.44
CA GLY A 102 18.48 -12.95 1.72
C GLY A 102 18.12 -14.43 1.75
N GLY A 103 17.07 -14.81 2.45
CA GLY A 103 16.59 -16.19 2.47
C GLY A 103 16.13 -16.70 1.09
N VAL A 104 15.48 -15.87 0.30
CA VAL A 104 15.09 -16.22 -1.08
C VAL A 104 16.33 -16.41 -1.97
N ALA A 105 17.37 -15.61 -1.79
CA ALA A 105 18.63 -15.74 -2.52
C ALA A 105 19.32 -17.08 -2.21
N ASP A 106 19.39 -17.46 -0.93
CA ASP A 106 19.95 -18.74 -0.49
C ASP A 106 19.19 -19.94 -1.08
N VAL A 107 17.86 -19.90 -1.03
CA VAL A 107 17.01 -20.94 -1.64
C VAL A 107 17.25 -21.03 -3.15
N THR A 108 17.34 -19.88 -3.83
CA THR A 108 17.58 -19.82 -5.29
C THR A 108 18.95 -20.40 -5.65
N SER A 109 19.97 -20.12 -4.84
CA SER A 109 21.32 -20.71 -5.00
C SER A 109 21.29 -22.23 -4.81
N HIS A 110 20.55 -22.69 -3.80
CA HIS A 110 20.41 -24.13 -3.56
C HIS A 110 19.65 -24.85 -4.67
N ILE A 111 18.59 -24.24 -5.21
CA ILE A 111 17.88 -24.76 -6.40
C ILE A 111 18.84 -24.92 -7.58
N LYS A 112 19.70 -23.93 -7.82
CA LYS A 112 20.70 -24.00 -8.90
C LYS A 112 21.67 -25.16 -8.70
N GLU A 113 22.23 -25.34 -7.49
CA GLU A 113 23.10 -26.48 -7.17
C GLU A 113 22.43 -27.84 -7.37
N LEU A 114 21.19 -28.00 -6.86
CA LEU A 114 20.41 -29.22 -7.02
C LEU A 114 20.13 -29.51 -8.51
N THR A 115 19.84 -28.49 -9.29
CA THR A 115 19.52 -28.63 -10.71
C THR A 115 20.77 -29.00 -11.52
N GLU A 116 21.94 -28.45 -11.17
CA GLU A 116 23.22 -28.85 -11.76
C GLU A 116 23.54 -30.33 -11.49
N ARG A 117 23.38 -30.79 -10.23
CA ARG A 117 23.52 -32.19 -9.84
C ARG A 117 22.53 -33.10 -10.54
N LEU A 118 21.28 -32.67 -10.71
CA LEU A 118 20.26 -33.40 -11.45
C LEU A 118 20.66 -33.53 -12.93
N GLY A 119 21.23 -32.49 -13.53
CA GLY A 119 21.76 -32.50 -14.90
C GLY A 119 22.87 -33.55 -15.08
N VAL A 120 23.81 -33.67 -14.14
CA VAL A 120 24.86 -34.69 -14.16
C VAL A 120 24.24 -36.10 -14.06
N ASN A 121 23.33 -36.34 -13.11
CA ASN A 121 22.64 -37.63 -12.96
C ASN A 121 21.87 -38.04 -14.22
N MET A 122 21.28 -37.09 -14.91
CA MET A 122 20.59 -37.30 -16.16
C MET A 122 21.53 -37.77 -17.30
N LEU A 123 22.73 -37.16 -17.39
CA LEU A 123 23.74 -37.55 -18.35
C LEU A 123 24.23 -39.00 -18.07
N ASP A 124 24.45 -39.35 -16.80
CA ASP A 124 24.83 -40.68 -16.37
C ASP A 124 23.72 -41.71 -16.69
N ALA A 125 22.47 -41.41 -16.36
CA ALA A 125 21.34 -42.25 -16.69
C ALA A 125 21.20 -42.51 -18.21
N ARG A 126 21.43 -41.47 -19.03
CA ARG A 126 21.44 -41.60 -20.51
C ARG A 126 22.56 -42.49 -20.99
N LYS A 127 23.76 -42.39 -20.40
CA LYS A 127 24.89 -43.22 -20.72
C LYS A 127 24.62 -44.71 -20.36
N GLU A 128 24.09 -45.00 -19.18
CA GLU A 128 23.72 -46.35 -18.75
C GLU A 128 22.68 -46.95 -19.66
N MET A 129 21.65 -46.18 -20.05
CA MET A 129 20.62 -46.64 -20.94
C MET A 129 21.16 -46.96 -22.34
N THR A 130 22.12 -46.18 -22.85
CA THR A 130 22.80 -46.51 -24.13
C THR A 130 23.57 -47.80 -24.00
N GLY A 131 24.21 -48.08 -22.87
CA GLY A 131 24.88 -49.34 -22.55
C GLY A 131 23.88 -50.53 -22.53
N MET A 132 22.73 -50.36 -21.86
CA MET A 132 21.69 -51.38 -21.82
C MET A 132 21.13 -51.72 -23.23
N LEU A 133 20.89 -50.71 -24.08
CA LEU A 133 20.49 -50.91 -25.48
C LEU A 133 21.53 -51.69 -26.27
N GLY A 134 22.83 -51.42 -26.02
CA GLY A 134 23.92 -52.22 -26.60
C GLY A 134 23.89 -53.70 -26.15
N SER A 135 23.69 -53.94 -24.85
CA SER A 135 23.58 -55.30 -24.30
C SER A 135 22.33 -56.01 -24.84
N LEU A 136 21.20 -55.37 -25.00
CA LEU A 136 20.00 -55.98 -25.59
C LEU A 136 20.17 -56.31 -27.07
N ARG A 137 20.93 -55.53 -27.85
CA ARG A 137 21.26 -55.85 -29.23
C ARG A 137 22.07 -57.14 -29.31
N ASN A 138 23.01 -57.31 -28.35
CA ASN A 138 23.80 -58.56 -28.30
C ASN A 138 22.93 -59.76 -27.91
N THR A 139 22.01 -59.58 -26.93
CA THR A 139 21.06 -60.62 -26.51
C THR A 139 20.14 -61.00 -27.67
N ASP A 140 19.66 -60.03 -28.45
CA ASP A 140 18.85 -60.27 -29.67
C ASP A 140 19.58 -61.09 -30.71
N ALA A 141 20.88 -60.79 -30.96
CA ALA A 141 21.73 -61.56 -31.86
C ALA A 141 21.90 -63.01 -31.37
N VAL A 142 22.10 -63.23 -30.08
CA VAL A 142 22.22 -64.57 -29.47
C VAL A 142 20.91 -65.34 -29.56
N MET A 143 19.75 -64.70 -29.36
CA MET A 143 18.44 -65.33 -29.54
C MET A 143 18.18 -65.75 -30.98
N ALA A 144 18.57 -64.90 -31.95
CA ALA A 144 18.48 -65.23 -33.36
C ALA A 144 19.35 -66.44 -33.74
N GLU A 145 20.58 -66.50 -33.21
CA GLU A 145 21.47 -67.66 -33.45
C GLU A 145 20.92 -68.94 -32.80
N LEU A 146 20.37 -68.87 -31.61
CA LEU A 146 19.73 -70.00 -30.93
C LEU A 146 18.47 -70.50 -31.75
N GLN A 147 17.69 -69.56 -32.29
CA GLN A 147 16.55 -69.93 -33.15
C GLN A 147 16.97 -70.68 -34.43
N GLU A 148 18.07 -70.22 -35.05
CA GLU A 148 18.64 -70.88 -36.20
C GLU A 148 19.17 -72.31 -35.85
N GLN A 149 19.96 -72.41 -34.72
CA GLN A 149 20.51 -73.68 -34.28
C GLN A 149 19.41 -74.68 -33.90
N SER A 150 18.38 -74.27 -33.21
CA SER A 150 17.23 -75.15 -32.86
C SER A 150 16.49 -75.61 -34.12
N GLY A 151 16.33 -74.70 -35.14
CA GLY A 151 15.79 -75.05 -36.43
C GLY A 151 16.61 -76.13 -37.19
N ASP A 152 17.92 -75.93 -37.20
CA ASP A 152 18.90 -76.89 -37.75
C ASP A 152 18.84 -78.23 -37.03
N MET A 153 18.76 -78.19 -35.68
CA MET A 153 18.69 -79.43 -34.87
C MET A 153 17.38 -80.20 -35.19
N LEU A 154 16.22 -79.52 -35.28
CA LEU A 154 14.97 -80.12 -35.64
C LEU A 154 15.01 -80.78 -36.99
N SER A 155 15.63 -80.14 -37.98
CA SER A 155 15.83 -80.70 -39.32
C SER A 155 16.68 -82.00 -39.32
N LYS A 156 17.82 -81.92 -38.61
CA LYS A 156 18.73 -83.07 -38.53
C LYS A 156 18.14 -84.25 -37.79
N PHE A 157 17.44 -84.06 -36.70
CA PHE A 157 16.76 -85.13 -35.97
C PHE A 157 15.55 -85.69 -36.72
N THR A 158 14.85 -84.86 -37.48
CA THR A 158 13.77 -85.31 -38.37
C THR A 158 14.33 -86.22 -39.50
N ALA A 159 15.43 -85.84 -40.10
CA ALA A 159 16.13 -86.66 -41.08
C ALA A 159 16.63 -88.01 -40.50
N LEU A 160 17.22 -87.91 -39.22
CA LEU A 160 17.63 -89.15 -38.53
C LEU A 160 16.45 -90.06 -38.24
N SER A 161 15.29 -89.56 -37.86
CA SER A 161 14.06 -90.37 -37.68
C SER A 161 13.65 -91.07 -38.97
N GLY A 162 13.76 -90.40 -40.12
CA GLY A 162 13.55 -90.99 -41.45
C GLY A 162 14.55 -92.11 -41.77
N HIS A 163 15.82 -91.89 -41.44
CA HIS A 163 16.82 -92.96 -41.63
C HIS A 163 16.57 -94.19 -40.75
N ILE A 164 16.15 -93.98 -39.49
CA ILE A 164 15.79 -95.05 -38.56
C ILE A 164 14.65 -95.90 -39.17
N ALA A 165 13.56 -95.21 -39.65
CA ALA A 165 12.42 -95.87 -40.32
C ALA A 165 12.86 -96.69 -41.52
N LEU A 166 13.79 -96.20 -42.33
CA LEU A 166 14.33 -96.92 -43.47
C LEU A 166 15.13 -98.21 -43.02
N VAL A 167 15.92 -98.10 -41.96
CA VAL A 167 16.64 -99.26 -41.43
C VAL A 167 15.69 -100.26 -40.78
N GLU A 168 14.60 -99.81 -40.11
CA GLU A 168 13.53 -100.71 -39.66
C GLU A 168 12.84 -101.49 -40.80
N GLU A 169 12.58 -100.80 -41.93
CA GLU A 169 12.08 -101.45 -43.13
C GLU A 169 13.03 -102.50 -43.66
N ILE A 170 14.35 -102.17 -43.76
CA ILE A 170 15.38 -103.15 -44.18
C ILE A 170 15.45 -104.33 -43.19
N ASN A 171 15.40 -104.10 -41.90
CA ASN A 171 15.34 -105.18 -40.89
C ASN A 171 14.15 -106.07 -41.07
N SER A 172 12.97 -105.53 -41.39
CA SER A 172 11.75 -106.28 -41.67
C SER A 172 11.91 -107.19 -42.94
N LEU A 173 12.55 -106.62 -43.97
CA LEU A 173 12.87 -107.44 -45.20
C LEU A 173 13.86 -108.57 -44.85
N ILE A 174 14.92 -108.30 -44.03
CA ILE A 174 15.86 -109.35 -43.64
C ILE A 174 15.16 -110.46 -42.83
N VAL A 175 14.22 -110.09 -41.91
CA VAL A 175 13.42 -111.04 -41.15
C VAL A 175 12.63 -111.92 -42.13
N GLY A 176 12.07 -111.38 -43.21
CA GLY A 176 11.41 -112.09 -44.26
C GLY A 176 12.33 -113.10 -44.94
N ILE A 177 13.52 -112.72 -45.40
CA ILE A 177 14.56 -113.56 -46.03
C ILE A 177 15.03 -114.70 -45.08
N VAL A 178 15.27 -114.31 -43.81
CA VAL A 178 15.71 -115.26 -42.77
C VAL A 178 14.61 -116.32 -42.53
N ASN A 179 13.35 -115.93 -42.48
CA ASN A 179 12.22 -116.90 -42.36
C ASN A 179 12.11 -117.84 -43.56
N GLU A 180 12.23 -117.28 -44.77
CA GLU A 180 12.24 -118.08 -46.00
C GLU A 180 13.43 -119.05 -46.08
N THR A 181 14.65 -118.54 -45.71
CA THR A 181 15.88 -119.31 -45.62
C THR A 181 15.76 -120.46 -44.59
N SER A 182 15.20 -120.15 -43.40
CA SER A 182 14.96 -121.17 -42.37
C SER A 182 13.97 -122.26 -42.85
N LEU A 183 12.89 -121.86 -43.58
CA LEU A 183 11.94 -122.79 -44.15
C LEU A 183 12.57 -123.59 -45.25
N LEU A 184 13.36 -123.05 -46.19
CA LEU A 184 14.13 -123.78 -47.21
C LEU A 184 15.11 -124.77 -46.59
N ALA A 185 15.82 -124.32 -45.53
CA ALA A 185 16.74 -125.20 -44.79
C ALA A 185 16.01 -126.33 -44.07
N LEU A 186 14.83 -126.08 -43.52
CA LEU A 186 13.96 -127.14 -42.94
C LEU A 186 13.49 -128.15 -43.99
N ASN A 187 13.02 -127.66 -45.16
CA ASN A 187 12.61 -128.49 -46.25
C ASN A 187 13.78 -129.38 -46.79
N ALA A 188 15.01 -128.75 -46.92
CA ALA A 188 16.20 -129.49 -47.34
C ALA A 188 16.64 -130.52 -46.29
N SER A 189 16.52 -130.19 -44.99
CA SER A 189 16.77 -131.19 -43.90
C SER A 189 15.81 -132.35 -43.92
N ILE A 190 14.50 -132.09 -44.24
CA ILE A 190 13.53 -133.12 -44.33
C ILE A 190 13.83 -134.10 -45.56
N GLU A 191 14.17 -133.45 -46.68
CA GLU A 191 14.47 -134.27 -47.90
C GLU A 191 15.84 -134.99 -47.75
N ALA A 192 16.81 -134.37 -47.06
CA ALA A 192 18.04 -135.14 -46.76
C ALA A 192 17.82 -136.32 -45.86
N ALA A 193 16.92 -136.25 -44.85
CA ALA A 193 16.50 -137.34 -43.97
C ALA A 193 15.75 -138.44 -44.77
N ARG A 194 15.02 -137.98 -45.75
CA ARG A 194 14.31 -138.88 -46.61
C ARG A 194 15.14 -139.74 -47.59
N ALA A 195 16.35 -139.23 -47.99
CA ALA A 195 17.37 -139.82 -48.78
C ALA A 195 18.26 -140.83 -47.99
N GLY A 196 18.04 -141.00 -46.70
CA GLY A 196 18.73 -141.96 -45.87
C GLY A 196 20.28 -141.74 -45.81
N GLU A 197 21.05 -142.82 -45.96
CA GLU A 197 22.57 -142.78 -45.83
C GLU A 197 23.15 -141.88 -46.97
N GLN A 198 22.59 -141.71 -48.09
CA GLN A 198 23.02 -140.79 -49.17
C GLN A 198 22.83 -139.34 -48.90
N GLY A 199 21.89 -139.01 -48.02
CA GLY A 199 21.55 -137.59 -47.64
C GLY A 199 22.28 -137.04 -46.49
N ARG A 200 23.15 -137.83 -45.77
CA ARG A 200 23.85 -137.38 -44.48
C ARG A 200 24.62 -136.10 -44.63
N GLY A 201 25.39 -135.93 -45.72
CA GLY A 201 26.17 -134.70 -45.93
C GLY A 201 25.27 -133.47 -46.15
N PHE A 202 24.17 -133.60 -46.92
CA PHE A 202 23.17 -132.56 -47.14
C PHE A 202 22.40 -132.19 -45.83
N ALA A 203 22.12 -133.15 -44.97
CA ALA A 203 21.46 -132.94 -43.72
C ALA A 203 22.30 -132.05 -42.79
N VAL A 204 23.64 -132.27 -42.77
CA VAL A 204 24.59 -131.41 -41.97
C VAL A 204 24.63 -129.99 -42.55
N VAL A 205 24.63 -129.78 -43.90
CA VAL A 205 24.63 -128.47 -44.54
C VAL A 205 23.30 -127.74 -44.27
N ALA A 206 22.17 -128.41 -44.46
CA ALA A 206 20.86 -127.86 -44.18
C ALA A 206 20.67 -127.48 -42.71
N GLY A 207 21.16 -128.36 -41.77
CA GLY A 207 21.18 -128.01 -40.34
C GLY A 207 22.04 -126.77 -40.06
N ARG A 208 23.17 -126.60 -40.72
CA ARG A 208 24.05 -125.43 -40.56
C ARG A 208 23.42 -124.18 -41.15
N ILE A 209 22.75 -124.26 -42.32
CA ILE A 209 22.00 -123.15 -42.89
C ILE A 209 20.88 -122.66 -41.93
N ARG A 210 20.13 -123.64 -41.39
CA ARG A 210 19.10 -123.35 -40.39
C ARG A 210 19.66 -122.67 -39.15
N GLN A 211 20.77 -123.17 -38.61
CA GLN A 211 21.45 -122.52 -37.49
C GLN A 211 21.93 -121.12 -37.81
N LEU A 212 22.44 -120.85 -39.02
CA LEU A 212 22.82 -119.49 -39.46
C LEU A 212 21.61 -118.58 -39.63
N ALA A 213 20.44 -119.10 -40.13
CA ALA A 213 19.22 -118.40 -40.22
C ALA A 213 18.70 -118.00 -38.83
N ASP A 214 18.71 -118.92 -37.84
CA ASP A 214 18.28 -118.63 -36.48
C ASP A 214 19.23 -117.60 -35.79
N GLN A 215 20.57 -117.64 -36.03
CA GLN A 215 21.52 -116.69 -35.59
C GLN A 215 21.28 -115.31 -36.24
N SER A 216 20.98 -115.24 -37.54
CA SER A 216 20.65 -114.01 -38.25
C SER A 216 19.36 -113.41 -37.71
N ARG A 217 18.30 -114.25 -37.47
CA ARG A 217 17.06 -113.76 -36.79
C ARG A 217 17.33 -113.09 -35.48
N SER A 218 18.10 -113.74 -34.57
CA SER A 218 18.44 -113.17 -33.28
C SER A 218 19.24 -111.85 -33.41
N SER A 219 20.11 -111.77 -34.41
CA SER A 219 20.86 -110.56 -34.71
C SER A 219 19.96 -109.39 -35.17
N VAL A 220 18.95 -109.70 -36.06
CA VAL A 220 18.00 -108.67 -36.51
C VAL A 220 17.03 -108.27 -35.39
N GLU A 221 16.55 -109.21 -34.60
CA GLU A 221 15.74 -108.89 -33.41
C GLU A 221 16.51 -107.92 -32.44
N ARG A 222 17.77 -108.19 -32.21
CA ARG A 222 18.62 -107.27 -31.42
C ARG A 222 18.80 -105.92 -32.09
N SER A 223 19.01 -105.89 -33.40
CA SER A 223 19.11 -104.67 -34.18
C SER A 223 17.80 -103.84 -34.07
N SER A 224 16.66 -104.48 -34.20
CA SER A 224 15.33 -103.86 -34.11
C SER A 224 15.12 -103.28 -32.68
N ALA A 225 15.54 -103.99 -31.63
CA ALA A 225 15.48 -103.48 -30.27
C ALA A 225 16.32 -102.22 -30.11
N VAL A 226 17.60 -102.22 -30.62
CA VAL A 226 18.46 -101.04 -30.58
C VAL A 226 17.87 -99.82 -31.37
N LEU A 227 17.28 -100.14 -32.58
CA LEU A 227 16.64 -99.14 -33.38
C LEU A 227 15.42 -98.52 -32.64
N SER A 228 14.64 -99.30 -31.95
CA SER A 228 13.52 -98.85 -31.15
C SER A 228 13.99 -97.90 -30.01
N ASP A 229 15.11 -98.28 -29.32
CA ASP A 229 15.70 -97.44 -28.30
C ASP A 229 16.23 -96.12 -28.88
N ILE A 230 16.91 -96.18 -30.04
CA ILE A 230 17.36 -94.97 -30.76
C ILE A 230 16.16 -94.07 -31.13
N ASN A 231 15.12 -94.66 -31.71
CA ASN A 231 13.89 -93.91 -32.10
C ASN A 231 13.21 -93.24 -30.91
N ASN A 232 13.13 -93.98 -29.81
CA ASN A 232 12.63 -93.34 -28.56
C ASN A 232 13.51 -92.14 -28.09
N GLY A 233 14.86 -92.31 -28.16
CA GLY A 233 15.80 -91.23 -27.88
C GLY A 233 15.65 -90.02 -28.79
N VAL A 234 15.48 -90.29 -30.13
CA VAL A 234 15.26 -89.22 -31.13
C VAL A 234 13.96 -88.50 -30.85
N ARG A 235 12.86 -89.17 -30.51
CA ARG A 235 11.60 -88.53 -30.13
C ARG A 235 11.74 -87.67 -28.94
N GLN A 236 12.45 -88.08 -27.88
CA GLN A 236 12.70 -87.25 -26.69
C GLN A 236 13.51 -86.02 -27.04
N VAL A 237 14.51 -86.14 -27.92
CA VAL A 237 15.29 -84.98 -28.38
C VAL A 237 14.38 -84.03 -29.21
N LEU A 238 13.59 -84.49 -30.10
CA LEU A 238 12.63 -83.70 -30.90
C LEU A 238 11.68 -82.92 -29.98
N GLU A 239 11.12 -83.60 -28.96
CA GLU A 239 10.26 -82.90 -27.97
C GLU A 239 11.03 -81.80 -27.19
N SER A 240 12.29 -82.07 -26.83
CA SER A 240 13.15 -81.10 -26.13
C SER A 240 13.48 -79.90 -27.01
N VAL A 241 13.80 -80.13 -28.31
CA VAL A 241 14.07 -79.08 -29.29
C VAL A 241 12.84 -78.20 -29.53
N THR A 242 11.65 -78.80 -29.56
CA THR A 242 10.41 -78.04 -29.71
C THR A 242 10.21 -77.11 -28.47
N LYS A 243 10.40 -77.62 -27.25
CA LYS A 243 10.34 -76.80 -26.01
C LYS A 243 11.38 -75.72 -26.03
N GLU A 244 12.59 -75.99 -26.53
CA GLU A 244 13.65 -75.00 -26.67
C GLU A 244 13.26 -73.88 -27.66
N GLN A 245 12.67 -74.23 -28.80
CA GLN A 245 12.15 -73.23 -29.78
C GLN A 245 11.10 -72.29 -29.15
N ASP A 246 10.15 -72.89 -28.39
CA ASP A 246 9.14 -72.10 -27.68
C ASP A 246 9.77 -71.17 -26.71
N ALA A 247 10.77 -71.59 -25.90
CA ALA A 247 11.50 -70.77 -24.93
C ALA A 247 12.29 -69.68 -25.63
N VAL A 248 12.94 -69.97 -26.79
CA VAL A 248 13.69 -68.91 -27.53
C VAL A 248 12.73 -67.88 -28.12
N SER A 249 11.59 -68.35 -28.71
CA SER A 249 10.55 -67.42 -29.21
C SER A 249 10.01 -66.49 -28.13
N HIS A 250 9.78 -67.07 -26.95
CA HIS A 250 9.37 -66.25 -25.78
C HIS A 250 10.48 -65.23 -25.39
N GLY A 251 11.74 -65.65 -25.40
CA GLY A 251 12.90 -64.81 -25.13
C GLY A 251 13.03 -63.62 -26.11
N VAL A 252 12.80 -63.85 -27.39
CA VAL A 252 12.81 -62.80 -28.43
C VAL A 252 11.72 -61.77 -28.17
N ASN A 253 10.50 -62.24 -27.82
CA ASN A 253 9.41 -61.28 -27.47
C ASN A 253 9.70 -60.46 -26.25
N GLU A 254 10.30 -61.02 -25.19
CA GLU A 254 10.71 -60.29 -24.00
C GLU A 254 11.79 -59.26 -24.30
N VAL A 255 12.81 -59.59 -25.11
CA VAL A 255 13.83 -58.61 -25.55
C VAL A 255 13.19 -57.46 -26.32
N ALA A 256 12.23 -57.73 -27.19
CA ALA A 256 11.50 -56.64 -27.90
C ALA A 256 10.70 -55.75 -26.94
N ALA A 257 10.02 -56.33 -25.93
CA ALA A 257 9.30 -55.57 -24.93
C ALA A 257 10.22 -54.68 -24.08
N VAL A 258 11.38 -55.19 -23.67
CA VAL A 258 12.38 -54.42 -22.93
C VAL A 258 12.96 -53.28 -23.78
N LYS A 259 13.21 -53.48 -25.10
CA LYS A 259 13.63 -52.43 -26.02
C LYS A 259 12.63 -51.28 -26.08
N LEU A 260 11.33 -51.57 -26.16
CA LEU A 260 10.27 -50.56 -26.15
C LEU A 260 10.26 -49.77 -24.84
N ARG A 261 10.36 -50.43 -23.69
CA ARG A 261 10.42 -49.78 -22.38
C ARG A 261 11.64 -48.87 -22.24
N LEU A 262 12.79 -49.26 -22.74
CA LEU A 262 14.00 -48.43 -22.76
C LEU A 262 13.87 -47.23 -23.70
N SER A 263 13.17 -47.37 -24.81
CA SER A 263 12.86 -46.26 -25.71
C SER A 263 11.98 -45.19 -25.00
N ASP A 264 10.93 -45.65 -24.29
CA ASP A 264 10.07 -44.74 -23.48
C ASP A 264 10.86 -44.09 -22.36
N MET A 265 11.75 -44.83 -21.71
CA MET A 265 12.61 -44.27 -20.66
C MET A 265 13.57 -43.22 -21.22
N SER A 266 14.08 -43.40 -22.45
CA SER A 266 14.90 -42.41 -23.14
C SER A 266 14.14 -41.09 -23.37
N ALA A 267 12.89 -41.19 -23.84
CA ALA A 267 12.04 -40.00 -24.05
C ALA A 267 11.77 -39.25 -22.74
N ARG A 268 11.49 -39.99 -21.64
CA ARG A 268 11.28 -39.38 -20.32
C ARG A 268 12.52 -38.70 -19.79
N ILE A 269 13.71 -39.27 -19.99
CA ILE A 269 14.98 -38.66 -19.60
C ILE A 269 15.18 -37.34 -20.35
N GLU A 270 14.85 -37.28 -21.65
CA GLU A 270 14.95 -36.06 -22.44
C GLU A 270 13.96 -34.99 -21.99
N GLU A 271 12.73 -35.38 -21.63
CA GLU A 271 11.73 -34.46 -21.05
C GLU A 271 12.21 -33.86 -19.70
N VAL A 272 12.73 -34.72 -18.81
CA VAL A 272 13.33 -34.23 -17.53
C VAL A 272 14.52 -33.35 -17.79
N GLY A 273 15.35 -33.64 -18.80
CA GLY A 273 16.47 -32.78 -19.21
C GLY A 273 16.04 -31.38 -19.61
N THR A 274 14.92 -31.28 -20.35
CA THR A 274 14.31 -30.00 -20.72
C THR A 274 13.82 -29.24 -19.47
N ALA A 275 13.11 -29.92 -18.55
CA ALA A 275 12.64 -29.34 -17.30
C ALA A 275 13.78 -28.85 -16.41
N VAL A 276 14.93 -29.54 -16.40
CA VAL A 276 16.17 -29.10 -15.72
C VAL A 276 16.68 -27.80 -16.33
N ALA A 277 16.77 -27.69 -17.64
CA ALA A 277 17.22 -26.47 -18.33
C ALA A 277 16.29 -25.27 -18.05
N ASP A 278 14.98 -25.50 -18.06
CA ASP A 278 13.97 -24.48 -17.75
C ASP A 278 14.11 -24.01 -16.29
N THR A 279 14.37 -24.95 -15.35
CA THR A 279 14.57 -24.64 -13.93
C THR A 279 15.82 -23.78 -13.73
N VAL A 280 16.93 -24.08 -14.41
CA VAL A 280 18.15 -23.23 -14.38
C VAL A 280 17.87 -21.82 -14.86
N THR A 281 17.12 -21.70 -15.96
CA THR A 281 16.73 -20.41 -16.53
C THR A 281 15.85 -19.63 -15.57
N ALA A 282 14.86 -20.28 -14.95
CA ALA A 282 13.97 -19.66 -13.95
C ALA A 282 14.76 -19.21 -12.70
N ALA A 283 15.67 -20.02 -12.18
CA ALA A 283 16.51 -19.67 -11.05
C ALA A 283 17.45 -18.49 -11.35
N SER A 284 17.99 -18.41 -12.57
CA SER A 284 18.81 -17.27 -13.01
C SER A 284 17.99 -15.99 -13.08
N ARG A 285 16.77 -16.04 -13.61
CA ARG A 285 15.84 -14.90 -13.65
C ARG A 285 15.44 -14.48 -12.24
N GLN A 286 15.18 -15.42 -11.35
CA GLN A 286 14.83 -15.14 -9.96
C GLN A 286 15.99 -14.43 -9.24
N SER A 287 17.24 -14.83 -9.47
CA SER A 287 18.42 -14.15 -8.93
C SER A 287 18.49 -12.68 -9.39
N GLY A 288 18.19 -12.41 -10.67
CA GLY A 288 18.11 -11.04 -11.18
C GLY A 288 17.00 -10.21 -10.51
N LEU A 289 15.81 -10.80 -10.30
CA LEU A 289 14.70 -10.14 -9.61
C LEU A 289 15.04 -9.83 -8.15
N ILE A 290 15.73 -10.74 -7.46
CA ILE A 290 16.19 -10.50 -6.08
C ILE A 290 17.11 -9.29 -6.01
N GLY A 291 18.07 -9.16 -6.97
CA GLY A 291 18.92 -7.98 -7.07
C GLY A 291 18.13 -6.69 -7.23
N MET A 292 17.18 -6.65 -8.16
CA MET A 292 16.31 -5.48 -8.37
C MET A 292 15.51 -5.10 -7.14
N VAL A 293 14.86 -6.09 -6.48
CA VAL A 293 14.10 -5.84 -5.23
C VAL A 293 15.01 -5.33 -4.12
N THR A 294 16.21 -5.85 -3.99
CA THR A 294 17.19 -5.40 -2.99
C THR A 294 17.61 -3.94 -3.24
N ASP A 295 17.79 -3.54 -4.49
CA ASP A 295 18.09 -2.16 -4.86
C ASP A 295 16.90 -1.22 -4.57
N GLU A 296 15.66 -1.64 -4.87
CA GLU A 296 14.45 -0.89 -4.54
C GLU A 296 14.27 -0.72 -3.03
N LEU A 297 14.51 -1.77 -2.23
CA LEU A 297 14.48 -1.70 -0.77
C LEU A 297 15.54 -0.73 -0.24
N SER A 298 16.74 -0.72 -0.83
CA SER A 298 17.80 0.24 -0.49
C SER A 298 17.36 1.68 -0.74
N GLY A 299 16.71 1.93 -1.89
CA GLY A 299 16.10 3.23 -2.20
C GLY A 299 15.02 3.62 -1.19
N ALA A 300 14.16 2.67 -0.81
CA ALA A 300 13.11 2.90 0.19
C ALA A 300 13.69 3.26 1.58
N VAL A 301 14.77 2.61 2.01
CA VAL A 301 15.48 2.97 3.27
C VAL A 301 16.00 4.41 3.21
N ALA A 302 16.57 4.82 2.08
CA ALA A 302 17.06 6.19 1.92
C ALA A 302 15.93 7.22 2.07
N ILE A 303 14.77 6.98 1.43
CA ILE A 303 13.58 7.84 1.52
C ILE A 303 13.04 7.90 2.96
N VAL A 304 12.97 6.76 3.65
CA VAL A 304 12.51 6.71 5.05
C VAL A 304 13.46 7.48 5.97
N ASN A 305 14.77 7.33 5.79
CA ASN A 305 15.75 8.07 6.58
C ASN A 305 15.67 9.59 6.31
N GLU A 306 15.46 10.02 5.06
CA GLU A 306 15.21 11.42 4.70
C GLU A 306 13.92 11.94 5.35
N THR A 307 12.86 11.12 5.37
CA THR A 307 11.60 11.46 6.05
C THR A 307 11.82 11.67 7.55
N ILE A 308 12.54 10.77 8.21
CA ILE A 308 12.85 10.88 9.65
C ILE A 308 13.63 12.19 9.92
N ALA A 309 14.64 12.48 9.11
CA ALA A 309 15.40 13.73 9.26
C ALA A 309 14.52 14.97 9.02
N GLY A 310 13.59 14.93 8.07
CA GLY A 310 12.60 15.99 7.83
C GLY A 310 11.66 16.19 9.02
N VAL A 311 11.19 15.12 9.62
CA VAL A 311 10.35 15.15 10.83
C VAL A 311 11.10 15.78 12.01
N ASP A 312 12.37 15.41 12.24
CA ASP A 312 13.17 15.99 13.31
C ASP A 312 13.33 17.51 13.15
N LEU A 313 13.58 17.99 11.93
CA LEU A 313 13.65 19.42 11.61
C LEU A 313 12.29 20.12 11.83
N THR A 314 11.19 19.49 11.46
CA THR A 314 9.85 20.06 11.66
C THR A 314 9.50 20.14 13.14
N LEU A 315 9.83 19.12 13.95
CA LEU A 315 9.65 19.13 15.40
C LEU A 315 10.44 20.27 16.06
N GLU A 316 11.67 20.53 15.60
CA GLU A 316 12.45 21.68 16.08
C GLU A 316 11.76 23.01 15.72
N GLN A 317 11.25 23.15 14.49
CA GLN A 317 10.50 24.34 14.07
C GLN A 317 9.23 24.55 14.89
N VAL A 318 8.44 23.50 15.13
CA VAL A 318 7.22 23.55 15.95
C VAL A 318 7.57 23.98 17.39
N THR A 319 8.66 23.48 17.93
CA THR A 319 9.13 23.90 19.28
C THR A 319 9.49 25.38 19.31
N ARG A 320 10.19 25.88 18.30
CA ARG A 320 10.50 27.32 18.16
C ARG A 320 9.22 28.15 18.01
N GLN A 321 8.27 27.69 17.20
CA GLN A 321 6.98 28.36 17.00
C GLN A 321 6.20 28.48 18.31
N ARG A 322 6.13 27.42 19.12
CA ARG A 322 5.50 27.45 20.46
C ARG A 322 6.16 28.51 21.37
N SER A 323 7.48 28.59 21.36
CA SER A 323 8.21 29.63 22.13
C SER A 323 7.86 31.03 21.68
N GLN A 324 7.80 31.27 20.35
CA GLN A 324 7.41 32.57 19.78
C GLN A 324 5.96 32.97 20.13
N ILE A 325 5.04 32.01 20.09
CA ILE A 325 3.64 32.20 20.49
C ILE A 325 3.58 32.60 21.98
N GLY A 326 4.35 31.92 22.83
CA GLY A 326 4.47 32.28 24.24
C GLY A 326 4.93 33.73 24.44
N GLN A 327 5.98 34.15 23.72
CA GLN A 327 6.48 35.54 23.75
C GLN A 327 5.43 36.54 23.25
N LEU A 328 4.70 36.22 22.17
CA LEU A 328 3.63 37.09 21.67
C LEU A 328 2.51 37.26 22.70
N ASN A 329 2.15 36.21 23.41
CA ASN A 329 1.15 36.29 24.48
C ASN A 329 1.63 37.17 25.65
N GLU A 330 2.90 37.06 26.06
CA GLU A 330 3.49 37.92 27.09
C GLU A 330 3.51 39.39 26.66
N ILE A 331 3.94 39.70 25.44
CA ILE A 331 3.95 41.06 24.89
C ILE A 331 2.51 41.59 24.81
N SER A 332 1.56 40.81 24.34
CA SER A 332 0.15 41.22 24.25
C SER A 332 -0.43 41.53 25.63
N ALA A 333 -0.15 40.70 26.62
CA ALA A 333 -0.58 40.96 28.02
C ALA A 333 0.04 42.20 28.60
N SER A 334 1.34 42.47 28.37
CA SER A 334 2.02 43.68 28.81
C SER A 334 1.43 44.94 28.17
N LEU A 335 1.23 44.93 26.85
CA LEU A 335 0.63 46.06 26.12
C LEU A 335 -0.81 46.31 26.56
N LEU A 336 -1.57 45.26 26.87
CA LEU A 336 -2.92 45.39 27.44
C LEU A 336 -2.88 46.12 28.80
N GLY A 337 -1.96 45.73 29.67
CA GLY A 337 -1.75 46.39 30.96
C GLY A 337 -1.35 47.88 30.83
N GLU A 338 -0.41 48.19 29.93
CA GLU A 338 0.00 49.55 29.63
C GLU A 338 -1.13 50.41 29.05
N SER A 339 -1.93 49.85 28.14
CA SER A 339 -3.11 50.52 27.58
C SER A 339 -4.15 50.86 28.66
N GLN A 340 -4.40 49.94 29.60
CA GLN A 340 -5.31 50.18 30.72
C GLN A 340 -4.75 51.25 31.68
N ALA A 341 -3.47 51.21 31.99
CA ALA A 341 -2.81 52.22 32.84
C ALA A 341 -2.88 53.63 32.20
N LEU A 342 -2.64 53.70 30.88
CA LEU A 342 -2.76 54.95 30.11
C LEU A 342 -4.19 55.50 30.16
N GLN A 343 -5.18 54.66 29.98
CA GLN A 343 -6.60 55.04 30.05
C GLN A 343 -6.99 55.55 31.44
N GLN A 344 -6.49 54.92 32.51
CA GLN A 344 -6.70 55.38 33.88
C GLN A 344 -6.06 56.73 34.12
N SER A 345 -4.81 56.94 33.68
CA SER A 345 -4.09 58.21 33.83
C SER A 345 -4.81 59.37 33.13
N VAL A 346 -5.28 59.10 31.90
CA VAL A 346 -6.05 60.12 31.14
C VAL A 346 -7.37 60.45 31.82
N ASN A 347 -8.09 59.48 32.37
CA ASN A 347 -9.34 59.71 33.08
C ASN A 347 -9.13 60.57 34.37
N GLN A 348 -7.96 60.43 35.03
CA GLN A 348 -7.59 61.26 36.17
C GLN A 348 -7.31 62.71 35.76
N ILE A 349 -6.58 62.92 34.64
CA ILE A 349 -6.25 64.27 34.12
C ILE A 349 -7.51 65.02 33.63
N ALA A 350 -8.39 64.30 32.94
CA ALA A 350 -9.59 64.88 32.33
C ALA A 350 -10.62 65.40 33.33
N GLY A 351 -10.53 65.02 34.63
CA GLY A 351 -11.38 65.51 35.69
C GLY A 351 -12.87 65.53 35.35
N ARG A 352 -13.40 64.48 34.75
CA ARG A 352 -14.78 64.45 34.19
C ARG A 352 -15.82 64.68 35.27
N LYS A 353 -16.51 65.84 35.18
CA LYS A 353 -17.75 66.06 35.92
C LYS A 353 -18.77 64.98 35.57
N ALA A 354 -19.37 64.33 36.57
CA ALA A 354 -20.45 63.43 36.36
C ALA A 354 -21.60 64.18 35.63
N VAL A 355 -21.89 63.79 34.40
CA VAL A 355 -23.02 64.31 33.63
C VAL A 355 -24.29 63.71 34.20
N GLU A 356 -25.19 64.54 34.71
CA GLU A 356 -26.48 64.09 35.21
C GLU A 356 -27.39 63.70 34.03
N MET A 357 -27.69 62.40 33.89
CA MET A 357 -28.56 61.87 32.85
C MET A 357 -29.96 62.52 32.82
N SER A 358 -30.43 63.03 33.95
CA SER A 358 -31.74 63.70 34.09
C SER A 358 -31.91 64.89 33.16
N GLN A 359 -30.83 65.65 32.86
CA GLN A 359 -30.89 66.81 31.95
C GLN A 359 -31.15 66.41 30.48
N TYR A 360 -30.87 65.16 30.11
CA TYR A 360 -31.04 64.67 28.73
C TYR A 360 -32.30 63.82 28.56
N ALA A 361 -33.11 63.58 29.60
CA ALA A 361 -34.24 62.65 29.60
C ALA A 361 -35.21 62.91 28.44
N ALA A 362 -35.65 64.16 28.20
CA ALA A 362 -36.54 64.51 27.09
C ALA A 362 -35.91 64.23 25.70
N ARG A 363 -34.60 64.54 25.54
CA ARG A 363 -33.85 64.31 24.33
C ARG A 363 -33.64 62.80 24.07
N LEU A 364 -33.37 62.01 25.09
CA LEU A 364 -33.23 60.57 24.99
C LEU A 364 -34.52 59.92 24.52
N GLN A 365 -35.68 60.35 25.00
CA GLN A 365 -36.98 59.88 24.60
C GLN A 365 -37.31 60.25 23.15
N GLU A 366 -36.93 61.42 22.68
CA GLU A 366 -37.03 61.86 21.30
C GLU A 366 -36.17 60.96 20.36
N MET A 367 -34.89 60.69 20.78
CA MET A 367 -33.97 59.84 20.01
C MET A 367 -34.38 58.39 19.98
N GLN A 368 -34.94 57.85 21.08
CA GLN A 368 -35.50 56.49 21.10
C GLN A 368 -36.65 56.35 20.09
N SER A 369 -37.56 57.34 20.06
CA SER A 369 -38.67 57.38 19.10
C SER A 369 -38.16 57.47 17.65
N LEU A 370 -37.12 58.24 17.41
CA LEU A 370 -36.47 58.35 16.13
C LEU A 370 -35.83 57.03 15.69
N LEU A 371 -35.09 56.36 16.58
CA LEU A 371 -34.49 55.05 16.30
C LEU A 371 -35.53 53.96 16.05
N GLN A 372 -36.67 54.06 16.75
CA GLN A 372 -37.81 53.15 16.50
C GLN A 372 -38.40 53.34 15.08
N GLU A 373 -38.57 54.61 14.63
CA GLU A 373 -38.99 54.93 13.27
C GLU A 373 -38.02 54.41 12.21
N ILE A 374 -36.68 54.62 12.44
CA ILE A 374 -35.64 54.25 11.52
C ILE A 374 -35.48 52.72 11.43
N SER A 375 -35.43 52.07 12.59
CA SER A 375 -35.21 50.59 12.62
C SER A 375 -36.33 49.78 12.00
N ALA A 376 -37.53 50.38 11.82
CA ALA A 376 -38.69 49.80 11.16
C ALA A 376 -38.71 49.97 9.62
N LYS A 377 -37.76 50.75 9.05
CA LYS A 377 -37.68 50.96 7.63
C LYS A 377 -37.18 49.73 6.88
N GLN A 378 -37.91 49.30 5.87
CA GLN A 378 -37.59 48.11 5.08
C GLN A 378 -36.25 48.22 4.34
N GLU A 379 -35.83 49.43 3.99
CA GLU A 379 -34.54 49.73 3.34
C GLU A 379 -33.33 49.34 4.17
N LEU A 380 -33.47 49.25 5.50
CA LEU A 380 -32.41 48.83 6.41
C LEU A 380 -32.35 47.31 6.61
N CYS A 381 -33.29 46.55 6.08
CA CYS A 381 -33.26 45.09 6.20
C CYS A 381 -32.27 44.40 5.24
N ALA A 382 -31.93 45.06 4.11
CA ALA A 382 -30.92 44.59 3.18
C ALA A 382 -29.55 45.20 3.54
N PRO A 383 -28.43 44.48 3.45
CA PRO A 383 -27.11 45.00 3.84
C PRO A 383 -26.48 45.84 2.71
N ASP A 384 -27.21 46.80 2.19
CA ASP A 384 -26.78 47.72 1.14
C ASP A 384 -26.40 49.09 1.71
N ALA A 385 -25.11 49.46 1.56
CA ALA A 385 -24.55 50.67 2.13
C ALA A 385 -25.20 51.97 1.53
N VAL A 386 -25.65 51.91 0.28
CA VAL A 386 -26.29 53.07 -0.41
C VAL A 386 -27.67 53.35 0.20
N SER A 387 -28.48 52.30 0.36
CA SER A 387 -29.82 52.38 0.96
C SER A 387 -29.74 52.83 2.41
N HIS A 388 -28.82 52.26 3.19
CA HIS A 388 -28.57 52.67 4.58
C HIS A 388 -28.12 54.17 4.65
N GLY A 389 -27.17 54.54 3.76
CA GLY A 389 -26.65 55.91 3.70
C GLY A 389 -27.77 56.94 3.43
N ASN A 390 -28.67 56.67 2.47
CA ASN A 390 -29.78 57.58 2.14
C ASN A 390 -30.72 57.78 3.33
N VAL A 391 -31.08 56.68 4.02
CA VAL A 391 -31.98 56.73 5.19
C VAL A 391 -31.32 57.44 6.34
N LEU A 392 -30.09 57.06 6.71
CA LEU A 392 -29.41 57.55 7.90
C LEU A 392 -28.93 58.98 7.76
N THR A 393 -28.40 59.41 6.59
CA THR A 393 -28.01 60.82 6.36
C THR A 393 -29.21 61.76 6.37
N ALA A 394 -30.36 61.35 5.81
CA ALA A 394 -31.57 62.10 5.87
C ALA A 394 -32.07 62.30 7.30
N CYS A 395 -31.89 61.30 8.15
CA CYS A 395 -32.20 61.36 9.59
C CYS A 395 -31.28 62.31 10.34
N MET A 396 -29.97 62.21 10.14
CA MET A 396 -28.95 63.05 10.77
C MET A 396 -29.20 64.55 10.48
N LYS A 397 -29.62 64.89 9.27
CA LYS A 397 -29.96 66.29 8.89
C LYS A 397 -31.19 66.87 9.62
N ARG A 398 -32.09 66.00 10.11
CA ARG A 398 -33.31 66.45 10.85
C ARG A 398 -33.05 66.77 12.31
N VAL A 399 -31.94 66.24 12.88
CA VAL A 399 -31.65 66.38 14.31
C VAL A 399 -30.22 66.92 14.50
N PRO A 400 -30.05 68.21 14.76
CA PRO A 400 -28.72 68.86 14.84
C PRO A 400 -27.78 68.34 15.90
N ASP A 401 -28.31 67.71 16.99
CA ASP A 401 -27.53 67.23 18.12
C ASP A 401 -27.02 65.81 17.95
N VAL A 402 -27.35 65.15 16.84
CA VAL A 402 -26.80 63.85 16.46
C VAL A 402 -25.40 64.06 15.89
N GLN A 403 -24.37 63.61 16.61
CA GLN A 403 -22.97 63.71 16.19
C GLN A 403 -22.53 62.61 15.22
N ALA A 404 -23.09 61.42 15.34
CA ALA A 404 -22.85 60.28 14.48
C ALA A 404 -24.09 59.40 14.36
N ILE A 405 -24.24 58.76 13.19
CA ILE A 405 -25.27 57.75 12.93
C ILE A 405 -24.64 56.59 12.14
N TRP A 406 -24.99 55.37 12.48
CA TRP A 406 -24.45 54.18 11.78
C TRP A 406 -25.39 52.97 11.80
N SER A 407 -25.03 51.99 11.01
CA SER A 407 -25.65 50.66 11.01
C SER A 407 -24.62 49.54 10.88
N ASN A 408 -24.90 48.41 11.52
CA ASN A 408 -24.02 47.26 11.57
C ASN A 408 -24.78 45.98 11.15
N ARG A 409 -24.04 45.00 10.64
CA ARG A 409 -24.49 43.62 10.46
C ARG A 409 -24.54 42.87 11.80
N THR A 410 -25.12 41.67 11.79
CA THR A 410 -25.15 40.75 12.94
C THR A 410 -23.79 40.22 13.35
N ASP A 411 -22.74 40.37 12.51
CA ASP A 411 -21.35 40.06 12.82
C ASP A 411 -20.58 41.28 13.41
N GLY A 412 -21.27 42.45 13.58
CA GLY A 412 -20.71 43.69 14.08
C GLY A 412 -19.99 44.55 13.05
N THR A 413 -19.86 44.12 11.79
CA THR A 413 -19.25 44.96 10.73
C THR A 413 -20.16 46.13 10.38
N PHE A 414 -19.58 47.30 10.07
CA PHE A 414 -20.35 48.48 9.69
C PHE A 414 -20.88 48.31 8.25
N ILE A 415 -22.17 48.60 8.06
CA ILE A 415 -22.78 48.74 6.72
C ILE A 415 -22.61 50.20 6.28
N TYR A 416 -22.94 51.13 7.14
CA TYR A 416 -22.79 52.56 6.93
C TYR A 416 -22.45 53.30 8.22
N SER A 417 -21.73 54.42 8.13
CA SER A 417 -21.44 55.29 9.23
C SER A 417 -21.19 56.73 8.73
N GLU A 418 -21.80 57.73 9.40
CA GLU A 418 -21.59 59.17 9.15
C GLU A 418 -21.35 59.85 10.51
N PRO A 419 -20.17 60.49 10.77
CA PRO A 419 -18.95 60.37 9.97
C PRO A 419 -18.44 58.92 9.88
N ALA A 420 -17.50 58.66 8.97
CA ALA A 420 -16.94 57.30 8.76
C ALA A 420 -16.37 56.73 10.06
N ALA A 421 -16.82 55.56 10.44
CA ALA A 421 -16.33 54.92 11.66
C ALA A 421 -14.86 54.52 11.54
N GLY A 422 -14.04 54.95 12.44
CA GLY A 422 -12.66 54.50 12.55
C GLY A 422 -12.50 53.10 13.18
N LEU A 423 -13.59 52.36 13.36
CA LEU A 423 -13.66 51.03 13.96
C LEU A 423 -13.93 49.99 12.85
N MET A 424 -13.28 48.88 12.92
CA MET A 424 -13.52 47.76 11.96
C MET A 424 -14.75 46.93 12.32
N ASN A 425 -15.02 46.79 13.64
CA ASN A 425 -16.12 45.96 14.12
C ASN A 425 -16.72 46.47 15.44
N ALA A 426 -18.03 46.42 15.55
CA ALA A 426 -18.78 46.90 16.71
C ALA A 426 -19.14 45.80 17.73
N LYS A 427 -18.86 44.53 17.45
CA LYS A 427 -19.31 43.35 18.23
C LYS A 427 -18.97 43.40 19.72
N ARG A 428 -17.99 44.22 20.12
CA ARG A 428 -17.55 44.37 21.52
C ARG A 428 -18.08 45.60 22.19
N ARG A 429 -18.88 46.43 21.51
CA ARG A 429 -19.45 47.60 22.07
C ARG A 429 -20.70 47.27 22.85
N ASP A 430 -20.79 47.82 24.07
CA ASP A 430 -21.96 47.61 24.93
C ASP A 430 -23.24 47.97 24.22
N TRP A 431 -23.24 49.06 23.43
CA TRP A 431 -24.38 49.49 22.67
C TRP A 431 -24.78 48.50 21.55
N TRP A 432 -23.83 47.76 20.96
CA TRP A 432 -24.11 46.74 19.97
C TRP A 432 -24.63 45.46 20.65
N ASN A 433 -23.97 45.01 21.72
CA ASN A 433 -24.39 43.84 22.49
C ASN A 433 -25.75 44.04 23.12
N GLY A 434 -25.98 45.23 23.75
CA GLY A 434 -27.27 45.55 24.35
C GLY A 434 -28.41 45.58 23.31
N ALA A 435 -28.19 46.20 22.14
CA ALA A 435 -29.18 46.21 21.06
C ALA A 435 -29.45 44.79 20.51
N MET A 436 -28.42 43.94 20.38
CA MET A 436 -28.58 42.56 19.91
C MET A 436 -29.29 41.66 20.92
N SER A 437 -29.05 41.82 22.23
CA SER A 437 -29.62 41.00 23.30
C SER A 437 -30.98 41.47 23.78
N GLU A 438 -31.16 42.78 23.97
CA GLU A 438 -32.35 43.41 24.60
C GLU A 438 -33.24 44.12 23.59
N GLY A 439 -32.76 44.27 22.34
CA GLY A 439 -33.46 44.96 21.27
C GLY A 439 -33.16 46.44 21.20
N GLU A 440 -32.82 47.11 22.30
CA GLU A 440 -32.40 48.52 22.39
C GLU A 440 -31.42 48.72 23.52
N TYR A 441 -30.60 49.80 23.44
CA TYR A 441 -29.63 50.15 24.47
C TYR A 441 -29.40 51.65 24.52
N VAL A 442 -29.18 52.16 25.72
CA VAL A 442 -28.79 53.55 25.98
C VAL A 442 -27.55 53.56 26.86
N SER A 443 -26.45 54.18 26.39
CA SER A 443 -25.20 54.24 27.13
C SER A 443 -25.20 55.30 28.23
N ARG A 444 -24.26 55.16 29.18
CA ARG A 444 -23.80 56.30 29.97
C ARG A 444 -22.99 57.23 29.09
N PRO A 445 -22.82 58.51 29.49
CA PRO A 445 -21.93 59.42 28.77
C PRO A 445 -20.52 58.87 28.66
N TYR A 446 -19.96 58.82 27.44
CA TYR A 446 -18.62 58.38 27.15
C TYR A 446 -18.06 59.11 25.94
N VAL A 447 -16.78 58.88 25.58
CA VAL A 447 -16.19 59.47 24.39
C VAL A 447 -16.41 58.55 23.22
N SER A 448 -17.10 59.05 22.18
CA SER A 448 -17.36 58.30 20.95
C SER A 448 -16.04 57.96 20.24
N ALA A 449 -15.91 56.70 19.84
CA ALA A 449 -14.79 56.28 19.00
C ALA A 449 -14.93 56.81 17.54
N ILE A 450 -16.12 57.25 17.12
CA ILE A 450 -16.38 57.78 15.80
C ILE A 450 -16.05 59.30 15.79
N THR A 451 -16.63 60.08 16.71
CA THR A 451 -16.54 61.56 16.68
C THR A 451 -15.41 62.10 17.58
N LYS A 452 -14.84 61.26 18.45
CA LYS A 452 -13.87 61.64 19.50
C LYS A 452 -14.41 62.73 20.46
N ARG A 453 -15.72 62.81 20.63
CA ARG A 453 -16.43 63.78 21.49
C ARG A 453 -17.29 63.02 22.50
N SER A 454 -17.57 63.70 23.62
CA SER A 454 -18.51 63.16 24.60
C SER A 454 -19.88 62.99 24.03
N CYS A 455 -20.47 61.81 24.21
CA CYS A 455 -21.78 61.45 23.70
C CYS A 455 -22.52 60.46 24.62
N ILE A 456 -23.83 60.39 24.40
CA ILE A 456 -24.66 59.23 24.81
C ILE A 456 -25.05 58.49 23.56
N THR A 457 -24.75 57.23 23.48
CA THR A 457 -25.14 56.37 22.36
C THR A 457 -26.46 55.70 22.65
N LEU A 458 -27.36 55.79 21.69
CA LEU A 458 -28.58 54.99 21.62
C LEU A 458 -28.48 54.06 20.45
N SER A 459 -28.87 52.81 20.62
CA SER A 459 -28.86 51.80 19.58
C SER A 459 -30.09 50.90 19.65
N ARG A 460 -30.50 50.36 18.47
CA ARG A 460 -31.66 49.49 18.34
C ARG A 460 -31.45 48.42 17.27
N ALA A 461 -31.98 47.24 17.55
CA ALA A 461 -31.94 46.14 16.60
C ALA A 461 -32.84 46.42 15.37
N ILE A 462 -32.32 46.16 14.19
CA ILE A 462 -33.08 46.17 12.93
C ILE A 462 -33.65 44.78 12.75
N LYS A 463 -34.99 44.66 12.59
CA LYS A 463 -35.70 43.40 12.42
C LYS A 463 -36.33 43.31 11.04
N ASN A 464 -36.21 42.14 10.42
CA ASN A 464 -36.88 41.84 9.15
C ASN A 464 -38.38 41.59 9.34
N GLY A 465 -39.13 41.42 8.23
CA GLY A 465 -40.58 41.15 8.24
C GLY A 465 -40.98 39.86 9.00
N GLN A 466 -40.01 38.99 9.37
CA GLN A 466 -40.23 37.77 10.10
C GLN A 466 -39.87 37.93 11.62
N GLY A 467 -39.44 39.14 12.03
CA GLY A 467 -39.05 39.45 13.41
C GLY A 467 -37.61 39.08 13.79
N GLU A 468 -36.78 38.58 12.84
CA GLU A 468 -35.39 38.22 13.06
C GLU A 468 -34.50 39.47 13.03
N THR A 469 -33.50 39.55 13.93
CA THR A 469 -32.54 40.66 13.94
C THR A 469 -31.56 40.49 12.79
N VAL A 470 -31.50 41.46 11.90
CA VAL A 470 -30.61 41.49 10.72
C VAL A 470 -29.46 42.50 10.88
N GLY A 471 -29.49 43.34 11.91
CA GLY A 471 -28.46 44.31 12.16
C GLY A 471 -28.81 45.21 13.35
N VAL A 472 -27.98 46.23 13.59
CA VAL A 472 -28.15 47.24 14.61
C VAL A 472 -28.00 48.61 13.98
N VAL A 473 -28.86 49.55 14.34
CA VAL A 473 -28.73 50.99 14.01
C VAL A 473 -28.44 51.77 15.30
N GLY A 474 -27.52 52.74 15.24
CA GLY A 474 -27.15 53.54 16.40
C GLY A 474 -26.91 55.01 16.05
N ILE A 475 -27.05 55.84 17.07
CA ILE A 475 -26.76 57.27 17.02
C ILE A 475 -25.95 57.70 18.24
N ASP A 476 -25.06 58.67 18.07
CA ASP A 476 -24.38 59.41 19.12
C ASP A 476 -25.02 60.78 19.32
N LEU A 477 -25.62 61.01 20.48
CA LEU A 477 -26.20 62.26 20.88
C LEU A 477 -25.13 63.11 21.58
N ALA A 478 -24.96 64.38 21.21
CA ALA A 478 -24.04 65.30 21.87
C ALA A 478 -24.38 65.53 23.37
N VAL A 479 -23.35 65.54 24.23
CA VAL A 479 -23.49 65.72 25.68
C VAL A 479 -22.68 66.90 26.16
#